data_59dd0dbc13a7473a5fc246c9091d72ca
#
_entry.id   59dd0dbc13a7473a5fc246c9091d72ca
#
_cell.length_a   1.000
_cell.length_b   1.000
_cell.length_c   1.000
_cell.angle_alpha   90.00
_cell.angle_beta   90.00
_cell.angle_gamma   90.00
#
_symmetry.space_group_name_H-M   'P 1'
#
loop_
_entity.id
_entity.type
_entity.pdbx_description
1 polymer ?
#
loop_
_entity_poly.entity_id
_entity_poly.type
_entity_poly.pdbx_seq_one_letter_code
_entity_poly.pdbx_strand_id
1 'polypeptide(L)'
;MVMDELTRLQQKLDGEQGNLRTLDSYFMGTQPASYLSTDAQAALQGRLRVLSVNYPRLLVNSIAERLQVTGFREYGAEDVDSALWRAWDANDLDQQSHLAHIDALAYGRSFVIVWADKFGNPRVTVESPEQITALHDPATGQLYAAYKQWTLEDGVTVEAVRYDADQIIRYSGTSGAVRPVDSIPNPLGVVPVVELINKRRLLDLDGDSEFADIVPLVDALNKIMSDAMVTSEYFARPRRWVTGLEVMEDDDGNPINPFTDSPSRVWQSEDPDTKFGQFASADLSSYSTLTATITQQIGAISGLPPHYLGLNGDQPPSADSIRSAEASLVARCIGHQRTFGAAWAQVAQLISLVSGNVQVPSYETLWASAETRTPAQAADAAAKLVGMGVPLTSALSDPLGYSPSQIQQIQAIKKTEPAPVPVTTGGNSNE
;
A
#
# COMPACT_ATOMS: atom_id res chain seq x y z
N MET A 1 7.58 -15.25 -37.83
CA MET A 1 6.73 -16.19 -37.07
C MET A 1 6.03 -15.35 -36.02
N VAL A 2 4.73 -15.17 -36.13
CA VAL A 2 3.96 -14.45 -35.10
C VAL A 2 3.95 -15.33 -33.87
N MET A 3 4.45 -14.83 -32.76
CA MET A 3 4.49 -15.54 -31.50
C MET A 3 3.06 -15.79 -31.01
N ASP A 4 2.76 -17.00 -30.55
CA ASP A 4 1.45 -17.34 -30.00
C ASP A 4 1.13 -16.44 -28.79
N GLU A 5 -0.12 -16.01 -28.68
CA GLU A 5 -0.55 -15.09 -27.60
C GLU A 5 -0.33 -15.66 -26.20
N LEU A 6 -0.52 -16.99 -26.03
CA LEU A 6 -0.21 -17.66 -24.78
C LEU A 6 1.26 -17.49 -24.40
N THR A 7 2.16 -17.70 -25.36
CA THR A 7 3.61 -17.53 -25.14
C THR A 7 3.96 -16.09 -24.78
N ARG A 8 3.29 -15.11 -25.41
CA ARG A 8 3.49 -13.69 -25.06
C ARG A 8 3.05 -13.36 -23.65
N LEU A 9 1.89 -13.88 -23.22
CA LEU A 9 1.37 -13.72 -21.87
C LEU A 9 2.28 -14.35 -20.82
N GLN A 10 2.74 -15.58 -21.06
CA GLN A 10 3.68 -16.27 -20.18
C GLN A 10 5.01 -15.51 -20.07
N GLN A 11 5.60 -15.10 -21.19
CA GLN A 11 6.84 -14.32 -21.17
C GLN A 11 6.70 -12.99 -20.46
N LYS A 12 5.54 -12.33 -20.59
CA LYS A 12 5.27 -11.08 -19.87
C LYS A 12 5.21 -11.34 -18.36
N LEU A 13 4.42 -12.34 -17.92
CA LEU A 13 4.29 -12.70 -16.52
C LEU A 13 5.64 -13.08 -15.90
N ASP A 14 6.41 -13.95 -16.58
CA ASP A 14 7.73 -14.38 -16.10
C ASP A 14 8.74 -13.23 -16.06
N GLY A 15 8.71 -12.35 -17.07
CA GLY A 15 9.61 -11.20 -17.16
C GLY A 15 9.41 -10.17 -16.05
N GLU A 16 8.19 -10.06 -15.52
CA GLU A 16 7.84 -9.12 -14.45
C GLU A 16 8.18 -9.63 -13.04
N GLN A 17 8.28 -10.95 -12.84
CA GLN A 17 8.49 -11.57 -11.53
C GLN A 17 9.69 -11.01 -10.76
N GLY A 18 10.79 -10.70 -11.44
CA GLY A 18 12.00 -10.16 -10.81
C GLY A 18 11.75 -8.77 -10.19
N ASN A 19 11.04 -7.91 -10.91
CA ASN A 19 10.67 -6.59 -10.43
C ASN A 19 9.64 -6.66 -9.31
N LEU A 20 8.59 -7.47 -9.47
CA LEU A 20 7.54 -7.66 -8.47
C LEU A 20 8.11 -8.14 -7.13
N ARG A 21 9.00 -9.14 -7.13
CA ARG A 21 9.70 -9.61 -5.92
C ARG A 21 10.56 -8.54 -5.28
N THR A 22 11.18 -7.68 -6.08
CA THR A 22 11.95 -6.56 -5.55
C THR A 22 11.02 -5.57 -4.85
N LEU A 23 9.91 -5.18 -5.48
CA LEU A 23 8.93 -4.28 -4.91
C LEU A 23 8.30 -4.87 -3.64
N ASP A 24 7.95 -6.17 -3.65
CA ASP A 24 7.47 -6.88 -2.47
C ASP A 24 8.46 -6.81 -1.30
N SER A 25 9.75 -7.03 -1.58
CA SER A 25 10.78 -6.96 -0.54
C SER A 25 10.85 -5.59 0.14
N TYR A 26 10.68 -4.50 -0.62
CA TYR A 26 10.61 -3.14 -0.07
C TYR A 26 9.31 -2.89 0.70
N PHE A 27 8.18 -3.36 0.18
CA PHE A 27 6.90 -3.26 0.87
C PHE A 27 6.88 -4.06 2.18
N MET A 28 7.47 -5.25 2.18
CA MET A 28 7.60 -6.11 3.37
C MET A 28 8.72 -5.67 4.33
N GLY A 29 9.63 -4.80 3.89
CA GLY A 29 10.79 -4.38 4.69
C GLY A 29 11.84 -5.48 4.83
N THR A 30 11.92 -6.38 3.85
CA THR A 30 12.86 -7.51 3.80
C THR A 30 13.93 -7.35 2.74
N GLN A 31 14.00 -6.17 2.10
CA GLN A 31 14.98 -5.87 1.08
C GLN A 31 16.41 -6.11 1.58
N PRO A 32 17.33 -6.57 0.71
CA PRO A 32 18.72 -6.74 1.09
C PRO A 32 19.35 -5.39 1.48
N ALA A 33 20.27 -5.43 2.44
CA ALA A 33 20.99 -4.23 2.86
C ALA A 33 21.83 -3.69 1.71
N SER A 34 21.43 -2.55 1.16
CA SER A 34 22.15 -1.85 0.11
C SER A 34 23.40 -1.16 0.68
N TYR A 35 24.48 -1.08 -0.11
CA TYR A 35 25.71 -0.31 0.20
C TYR A 35 26.52 -0.76 1.42
N LEU A 36 26.30 -1.93 1.98
CA LEU A 36 27.20 -2.48 3.00
C LEU A 36 28.43 -3.09 2.35
N SER A 37 29.64 -2.70 2.81
CA SER A 37 30.87 -3.36 2.40
C SER A 37 30.90 -4.81 2.86
N THR A 38 31.67 -5.67 2.18
CA THR A 38 31.85 -7.08 2.55
C THR A 38 32.34 -7.23 4.00
N ASP A 39 33.19 -6.31 4.46
CA ASP A 39 33.70 -6.30 5.83
C ASP A 39 32.62 -5.91 6.85
N ALA A 40 31.76 -4.95 6.51
CA ALA A 40 30.61 -4.57 7.33
C ALA A 40 29.58 -5.70 7.38
N GLN A 41 29.32 -6.39 6.28
CA GLN A 41 28.47 -7.58 6.25
C GLN A 41 29.04 -8.70 7.11
N ALA A 42 30.36 -8.95 7.05
CA ALA A 42 31.02 -9.95 7.89
C ALA A 42 30.98 -9.57 9.38
N ALA A 43 31.15 -8.29 9.72
CA ALA A 43 31.03 -7.79 11.10
C ALA A 43 29.61 -7.89 11.64
N LEU A 44 28.60 -7.81 10.77
CA LEU A 44 27.17 -7.92 11.09
C LEU A 44 26.67 -9.37 11.17
N GLN A 45 27.46 -10.35 10.71
CA GLN A 45 27.04 -11.76 10.65
C GLN A 45 26.51 -12.25 12.00
N GLY A 46 25.18 -12.30 12.12
CA GLY A 46 24.45 -12.92 13.22
C GLY A 46 24.16 -12.04 14.46
N ARG A 47 24.66 -10.82 14.53
CA ARG A 47 24.45 -9.93 15.70
C ARG A 47 23.45 -8.81 15.50
N LEU A 48 23.33 -8.27 14.29
CA LEU A 48 22.35 -7.25 13.97
C LEU A 48 21.44 -7.76 12.83
N ARG A 49 20.14 -7.79 13.09
CA ARG A 49 19.17 -7.91 12.00
C ARG A 49 19.26 -6.66 11.12
N VAL A 50 19.07 -6.84 9.81
CA VAL A 50 18.96 -5.70 8.89
C VAL A 50 17.88 -4.77 9.43
N LEU A 51 18.27 -3.55 9.78
CA LEU A 51 17.34 -2.52 10.20
C LEU A 51 16.67 -1.97 8.94
N SER A 52 15.36 -2.15 8.82
CA SER A 52 14.57 -1.58 7.75
C SER A 52 13.55 -0.60 8.29
N VAL A 53 13.67 0.66 7.88
CA VAL A 53 12.62 1.67 8.11
C VAL A 53 11.64 1.58 6.96
N ASN A 54 10.45 1.01 7.21
CA ASN A 54 9.49 0.66 6.16
C ASN A 54 8.58 1.84 5.76
N TYR A 55 9.17 2.89 5.20
CA TYR A 55 8.41 4.00 4.61
C TYR A 55 7.62 3.62 3.34
N PRO A 56 8.07 2.65 2.50
CA PRO A 56 7.25 2.16 1.40
C PRO A 56 5.86 1.69 1.83
N ARG A 57 5.79 0.83 2.85
CA ARG A 57 4.50 0.36 3.39
C ARG A 57 3.69 1.50 4.01
N LEU A 58 4.34 2.40 4.74
CA LEU A 58 3.67 3.57 5.33
C LEU A 58 3.01 4.42 4.25
N LEU A 59 3.70 4.70 3.14
CA LEU A 59 3.17 5.48 2.02
C LEU A 59 1.95 4.79 1.39
N VAL A 60 2.08 3.52 1.03
CA VAL A 60 1.01 2.74 0.40
C VAL A 60 -0.22 2.68 1.31
N ASN A 61 -0.04 2.33 2.58
CA ASN A 61 -1.16 2.22 3.53
C ASN A 61 -1.84 3.57 3.76
N SER A 62 -1.06 4.66 3.89
CA SER A 62 -1.61 6.01 4.10
C SER A 62 -2.52 6.47 2.96
N ILE A 63 -2.27 5.98 1.74
CA ILE A 63 -3.11 6.24 0.57
C ILE A 63 -4.29 5.25 0.54
N ALA A 64 -4.02 3.93 0.65
CA ALA A 64 -5.01 2.88 0.53
C ALA A 64 -6.15 3.02 1.56
N GLU A 65 -5.85 3.42 2.80
CA GLU A 65 -6.82 3.68 3.86
C GLU A 65 -7.84 4.79 3.52
N ARG A 66 -7.48 5.67 2.57
CA ARG A 66 -8.32 6.79 2.10
C ARG A 66 -9.05 6.48 0.77
N LEU A 67 -8.86 5.27 0.23
CA LEU A 67 -9.49 4.80 -1.00
C LEU A 67 -10.65 3.84 -0.66
N GLN A 68 -11.71 4.38 -0.08
CA GLN A 68 -12.90 3.61 0.29
C GLN A 68 -14.03 3.87 -0.71
N VAL A 69 -14.46 2.83 -1.43
CA VAL A 69 -15.63 2.87 -2.31
C VAL A 69 -16.90 2.87 -1.46
N THR A 70 -17.84 3.77 -1.73
CA THR A 70 -19.09 3.91 -0.98
C THR A 70 -20.32 3.58 -1.80
N GLY A 71 -20.18 3.32 -3.10
CA GLY A 71 -21.30 2.95 -3.95
C GLY A 71 -21.01 3.10 -5.44
N PHE A 72 -21.98 2.70 -6.22
CA PHE A 72 -22.03 2.91 -7.66
C PHE A 72 -23.33 3.61 -8.04
N ARG A 73 -23.25 4.53 -8.98
CA ARG A 73 -24.41 5.26 -9.46
C ARG A 73 -24.38 5.25 -10.99
N GLU A 74 -25.53 4.98 -11.61
CA GLU A 74 -25.67 5.15 -13.05
C GLU A 74 -25.59 6.64 -13.43
N TYR A 75 -24.92 6.97 -14.51
CA TYR A 75 -24.85 8.35 -14.99
C TYR A 75 -26.25 8.91 -15.25
N GLY A 76 -26.56 10.01 -14.58
CA GLY A 76 -27.88 10.67 -14.68
C GLY A 76 -28.91 10.17 -13.67
N ALA A 77 -28.64 9.14 -12.90
CA ALA A 77 -29.46 8.72 -11.78
C ALA A 77 -29.16 9.55 -10.51
N GLU A 78 -30.15 9.70 -9.64
CA GLU A 78 -29.98 10.39 -8.35
C GLU A 78 -29.51 9.42 -7.25
N ASP A 79 -29.94 8.17 -7.32
CA ASP A 79 -29.73 7.16 -6.29
C ASP A 79 -28.56 6.20 -6.63
N VAL A 80 -27.99 5.62 -5.58
CA VAL A 80 -26.99 4.54 -5.66
C VAL A 80 -27.66 3.25 -6.11
N ASP A 81 -26.99 2.50 -7.00
CA ASP A 81 -27.48 1.20 -7.46
C ASP A 81 -27.37 0.15 -6.33
N SER A 82 -28.52 -0.17 -5.74
CA SER A 82 -28.61 -1.12 -4.64
C SER A 82 -28.39 -2.58 -5.05
N ALA A 83 -28.55 -2.92 -6.33
CA ALA A 83 -28.28 -4.26 -6.84
C ALA A 83 -26.78 -4.50 -6.96
N LEU A 84 -26.06 -3.54 -7.52
CA LEU A 84 -24.58 -3.57 -7.56
C LEU A 84 -24.00 -3.60 -6.15
N TRP A 85 -24.54 -2.80 -5.22
CA TRP A 85 -24.04 -2.80 -3.84
C TRP A 85 -24.25 -4.13 -3.13
N ARG A 86 -25.38 -4.82 -3.37
CA ARG A 86 -25.58 -6.19 -2.86
C ARG A 86 -24.56 -7.19 -3.45
N ALA A 87 -24.20 -7.05 -4.72
CA ALA A 87 -23.16 -7.89 -5.31
C ALA A 87 -21.79 -7.56 -4.72
N TRP A 88 -21.51 -6.30 -4.39
CA TRP A 88 -20.32 -5.85 -3.66
C TRP A 88 -20.21 -6.52 -2.29
N ASP A 89 -21.27 -6.41 -1.46
CA ASP A 89 -21.32 -7.02 -0.14
C ASP A 89 -21.22 -8.56 -0.21
N ALA A 90 -21.89 -9.20 -1.18
CA ALA A 90 -21.87 -10.65 -1.36
C ALA A 90 -20.50 -11.23 -1.75
N ASN A 91 -19.58 -10.40 -2.23
CA ASN A 91 -18.22 -10.76 -2.61
C ASN A 91 -17.16 -10.20 -1.65
N ASP A 92 -17.55 -9.69 -0.47
CA ASP A 92 -16.65 -9.10 0.54
C ASP A 92 -15.74 -8.00 -0.06
N LEU A 93 -16.25 -7.24 -1.03
CA LEU A 93 -15.44 -6.27 -1.77
C LEU A 93 -15.00 -5.06 -0.93
N ASP A 94 -15.60 -4.81 0.22
CA ASP A 94 -15.08 -3.82 1.17
C ASP A 94 -13.65 -4.14 1.59
N GLN A 95 -13.35 -5.40 1.89
CA GLN A 95 -12.01 -5.86 2.23
C GLN A 95 -11.18 -6.10 0.98
N GLN A 96 -11.74 -6.77 -0.02
CA GLN A 96 -11.01 -7.15 -1.23
C GLN A 96 -10.57 -5.93 -2.05
N SER A 97 -11.38 -4.86 -2.13
CA SER A 97 -11.00 -3.63 -2.82
C SER A 97 -9.82 -2.93 -2.15
N HIS A 98 -9.77 -2.95 -0.81
CA HIS A 98 -8.63 -2.40 -0.08
C HIS A 98 -7.32 -3.16 -0.41
N LEU A 99 -7.37 -4.49 -0.48
CA LEU A 99 -6.21 -5.31 -0.90
C LEU A 99 -5.83 -5.03 -2.36
N ALA A 100 -6.83 -4.88 -3.26
CA ALA A 100 -6.57 -4.48 -4.64
C ALA A 100 -5.84 -3.13 -4.74
N HIS A 101 -6.25 -2.15 -3.93
CA HIS A 101 -5.60 -0.84 -3.89
C HIS A 101 -4.17 -0.93 -3.36
N ILE A 102 -3.92 -1.75 -2.32
CA ILE A 102 -2.56 -1.98 -1.80
C ILE A 102 -1.66 -2.54 -2.90
N ASP A 103 -2.10 -3.61 -3.58
CA ASP A 103 -1.31 -4.24 -4.64
C ASP A 103 -1.12 -3.28 -5.83
N ALA A 104 -2.17 -2.55 -6.23
CA ALA A 104 -2.07 -1.56 -7.31
C ALA A 104 -1.06 -0.44 -6.98
N LEU A 105 -1.00 0.02 -5.74
CA LEU A 105 -0.04 1.03 -5.29
C LEU A 105 1.36 0.45 -5.10
N ALA A 106 1.48 -0.78 -4.60
CA ALA A 106 2.77 -1.41 -4.33
C ALA A 106 3.46 -1.90 -5.60
N TYR A 107 2.74 -2.57 -6.48
CA TYR A 107 3.28 -3.20 -7.69
C TYR A 107 3.08 -2.37 -8.97
N GLY A 108 2.27 -1.32 -8.88
CA GLY A 108 1.86 -0.51 -10.05
C GLY A 108 0.52 -0.91 -10.63
N ARG A 109 0.02 -2.11 -10.35
CA ARG A 109 -1.30 -2.59 -10.80
C ARG A 109 -1.81 -3.75 -9.96
N SER A 110 -3.13 -3.98 -10.03
CA SER A 110 -3.81 -5.18 -9.56
C SER A 110 -4.93 -5.53 -10.52
N PHE A 111 -5.53 -6.69 -10.38
CA PHE A 111 -6.55 -7.18 -11.30
C PHE A 111 -7.82 -7.59 -10.56
N VAL A 112 -8.95 -7.44 -11.23
CA VAL A 112 -10.25 -7.89 -10.75
C VAL A 112 -10.87 -8.77 -11.83
N ILE A 113 -11.23 -10.00 -11.48
CA ILE A 113 -11.93 -10.93 -12.38
C ILE A 113 -13.39 -10.98 -11.97
N VAL A 114 -14.30 -10.81 -12.93
CA VAL A 114 -15.75 -10.90 -12.70
C VAL A 114 -16.30 -12.05 -13.53
N TRP A 115 -16.84 -13.05 -12.87
CA TRP A 115 -17.42 -14.22 -13.54
C TRP A 115 -18.72 -14.65 -12.86
N ALA A 116 -19.43 -15.62 -13.43
CA ALA A 116 -20.61 -16.20 -12.81
C ALA A 116 -20.21 -17.37 -11.87
N ASP A 117 -20.85 -17.43 -10.72
CA ASP A 117 -20.81 -18.63 -9.89
C ASP A 117 -21.67 -19.77 -10.51
N LYS A 118 -21.71 -20.94 -9.89
CA LYS A 118 -22.51 -22.07 -10.35
C LYS A 118 -24.02 -21.82 -10.35
N PHE A 119 -24.48 -20.75 -9.75
CA PHE A 119 -25.89 -20.34 -9.70
C PHE A 119 -26.20 -19.17 -10.64
N GLY A 120 -25.20 -18.65 -11.32
CA GLY A 120 -25.34 -17.49 -12.21
C GLY A 120 -25.18 -16.13 -11.52
N ASN A 121 -24.80 -16.09 -10.22
CA ASN A 121 -24.56 -14.83 -9.54
C ASN A 121 -23.15 -14.30 -9.86
N PRO A 122 -22.96 -12.97 -9.87
CA PRO A 122 -21.65 -12.38 -10.04
C PRO A 122 -20.66 -12.81 -8.94
N ARG A 123 -19.58 -13.45 -9.34
CA ARG A 123 -18.41 -13.75 -8.51
C ARG A 123 -17.28 -12.83 -8.90
N VAL A 124 -16.77 -12.06 -7.94
CA VAL A 124 -15.69 -11.11 -8.12
C VAL A 124 -14.50 -11.59 -7.30
N THR A 125 -13.32 -11.65 -7.92
CA THR A 125 -12.07 -11.97 -7.24
C THR A 125 -11.02 -10.93 -7.55
N VAL A 126 -10.19 -10.59 -6.57
CA VAL A 126 -9.05 -9.69 -6.71
C VAL A 126 -7.79 -10.52 -6.84
N GLU A 127 -6.90 -10.13 -7.73
CA GLU A 127 -5.74 -10.92 -8.10
C GLU A 127 -4.47 -10.05 -8.10
N SER A 128 -3.39 -10.61 -7.55
CA SER A 128 -2.09 -9.97 -7.55
C SER A 128 -1.38 -10.11 -8.90
N PRO A 129 -0.65 -9.09 -9.37
CA PRO A 129 0.15 -9.15 -10.60
C PRO A 129 1.25 -10.21 -10.57
N GLU A 130 1.54 -10.80 -9.42
CA GLU A 130 2.43 -11.96 -9.31
C GLU A 130 1.87 -13.21 -10.01
N GLN A 131 0.54 -13.32 -10.13
CA GLN A 131 -0.14 -14.48 -10.69
C GLN A 131 -0.89 -14.19 -11.98
N ILE A 132 -1.13 -12.92 -12.32
CA ILE A 132 -1.92 -12.54 -13.49
C ILE A 132 -1.26 -11.41 -14.28
N THR A 133 -1.39 -11.49 -15.59
CA THR A 133 -0.97 -10.41 -16.51
C THR A 133 -1.97 -10.26 -17.64
N ALA A 134 -1.91 -9.14 -18.35
CA ALA A 134 -2.81 -8.82 -19.46
C ALA A 134 -2.06 -8.24 -20.66
N LEU A 135 -2.67 -8.37 -21.83
CA LEU A 135 -2.22 -7.75 -23.08
C LEU A 135 -3.23 -6.68 -23.52
N HIS A 136 -2.69 -5.56 -23.96
CA HIS A 136 -3.46 -4.41 -24.44
C HIS A 136 -3.25 -4.22 -25.94
N ASP A 137 -4.29 -3.80 -26.63
CA ASP A 137 -4.20 -3.33 -27.99
C ASP A 137 -3.45 -1.98 -28.02
N PRO A 138 -2.31 -1.89 -28.70
CA PRO A 138 -1.53 -0.66 -28.74
C PRO A 138 -2.26 0.54 -29.34
N ALA A 139 -3.26 0.30 -30.19
CA ALA A 139 -4.00 1.36 -30.87
C ALA A 139 -5.10 1.96 -29.98
N THR A 140 -5.76 1.14 -29.18
CA THR A 140 -6.91 1.53 -28.35
C THR A 140 -6.60 1.60 -26.86
N GLY A 141 -5.54 0.91 -26.42
CA GLY A 141 -5.22 0.71 -25.01
C GLY A 141 -6.17 -0.25 -24.28
N GLN A 142 -7.07 -0.92 -25.02
CA GLN A 142 -8.04 -1.84 -24.42
C GLN A 142 -7.39 -3.20 -24.13
N LEU A 143 -7.74 -3.80 -22.99
CA LEU A 143 -7.35 -5.13 -22.61
C LEU A 143 -8.09 -6.14 -23.51
N TYR A 144 -7.36 -7.02 -24.22
CA TYR A 144 -7.95 -8.01 -25.13
C TYR A 144 -7.71 -9.45 -24.72
N ALA A 145 -6.73 -9.72 -23.85
CA ALA A 145 -6.48 -11.05 -23.27
C ALA A 145 -5.83 -10.91 -21.91
N ALA A 146 -6.18 -11.79 -20.97
CA ALA A 146 -5.53 -11.90 -19.67
C ALA A 146 -5.17 -13.36 -19.37
N TYR A 147 -4.15 -13.57 -18.56
CA TYR A 147 -3.63 -14.89 -18.20
C TYR A 147 -3.29 -14.94 -16.72
N LYS A 148 -3.92 -15.87 -16.00
CA LYS A 148 -3.64 -16.16 -14.59
C LYS A 148 -3.01 -17.52 -14.46
N GLN A 149 -1.96 -17.63 -13.63
CA GLN A 149 -1.23 -18.88 -13.38
C GLN A 149 -0.95 -19.02 -11.89
N TRP A 150 -1.07 -20.24 -11.38
CA TRP A 150 -0.69 -20.58 -10.00
C TRP A 150 -0.13 -22.01 -9.94
N THR A 151 0.69 -22.27 -8.94
CA THR A 151 1.24 -23.59 -8.67
C THR A 151 0.41 -24.28 -7.58
N LEU A 152 0.07 -25.54 -7.76
CA LEU A 152 -0.65 -26.31 -6.76
C LEU A 152 0.25 -26.65 -5.56
N GLU A 153 -0.37 -27.20 -4.49
CA GLU A 153 0.32 -27.55 -3.24
C GLU A 153 1.43 -28.60 -3.43
N ASP A 154 1.41 -29.38 -4.52
CA ASP A 154 2.47 -30.33 -4.87
C ASP A 154 3.79 -29.66 -5.29
N GLY A 155 3.78 -28.34 -5.49
CA GLY A 155 4.93 -27.53 -5.90
C GLY A 155 5.41 -27.78 -7.34
N VAL A 156 4.72 -28.62 -8.12
CA VAL A 156 5.11 -29.04 -9.47
C VAL A 156 4.02 -28.73 -10.50
N THR A 157 2.77 -29.02 -10.16
CA THR A 157 1.65 -28.84 -11.08
C THR A 157 1.28 -27.35 -11.15
N VAL A 158 1.25 -26.83 -12.38
CA VAL A 158 0.83 -25.48 -12.70
C VAL A 158 -0.54 -25.53 -13.35
N GLU A 159 -1.47 -24.81 -12.77
CA GLU A 159 -2.78 -24.53 -13.34
C GLU A 159 -2.78 -23.10 -13.88
N ALA A 160 -3.45 -22.91 -15.02
CA ALA A 160 -3.59 -21.57 -15.58
C ALA A 160 -4.92 -21.37 -16.28
N VAL A 161 -5.33 -20.10 -16.40
CA VAL A 161 -6.55 -19.71 -17.11
C VAL A 161 -6.23 -18.53 -18.00
N ARG A 162 -6.60 -18.63 -19.27
CA ARG A 162 -6.58 -17.51 -20.21
C ARG A 162 -8.02 -17.01 -20.42
N TYR A 163 -8.17 -15.72 -20.36
CA TYR A 163 -9.45 -15.01 -20.51
C TYR A 163 -9.43 -14.21 -21.79
N ASP A 164 -10.27 -14.59 -22.74
CA ASP A 164 -10.50 -13.88 -23.99
C ASP A 164 -11.95 -13.36 -24.07
N ALA A 165 -12.26 -12.54 -25.04
CA ALA A 165 -13.62 -12.01 -25.20
C ALA A 165 -14.65 -13.08 -25.63
N ASP A 166 -14.22 -14.14 -26.34
CA ASP A 166 -15.06 -15.20 -26.90
C ASP A 166 -14.98 -16.50 -26.11
N GLN A 167 -13.89 -16.76 -25.40
CA GLN A 167 -13.65 -18.02 -24.69
C GLN A 167 -12.77 -17.85 -23.47
N ILE A 168 -12.89 -18.80 -22.53
CA ILE A 168 -12.02 -18.96 -21.38
C ILE A 168 -11.39 -20.35 -21.46
N ILE A 169 -10.07 -20.40 -21.47
CA ILE A 169 -9.31 -21.63 -21.68
C ILE A 169 -8.55 -21.98 -20.41
N ARG A 170 -8.77 -23.17 -19.89
CA ARG A 170 -8.02 -23.71 -18.77
C ARG A 170 -6.82 -24.53 -19.27
N TYR A 171 -5.71 -24.38 -18.58
CA TYR A 171 -4.47 -25.09 -18.85
C TYR A 171 -4.00 -25.83 -17.59
N SER A 172 -3.34 -26.95 -17.76
CA SER A 172 -2.65 -27.68 -16.70
C SER A 172 -1.34 -28.25 -17.23
N GLY A 173 -0.33 -28.35 -16.37
CA GLY A 173 0.97 -28.89 -16.75
C GLY A 173 2.04 -28.65 -15.71
N THR A 174 3.24 -28.35 -16.18
CA THR A 174 4.38 -27.94 -15.34
C THR A 174 4.85 -26.55 -15.76
N SER A 175 5.69 -25.91 -14.93
CA SER A 175 6.24 -24.59 -15.24
C SER A 175 6.85 -24.55 -16.65
N GLY A 176 6.39 -23.59 -17.48
CA GLY A 176 6.81 -23.44 -18.88
C GLY A 176 6.23 -24.44 -19.89
N ALA A 177 5.41 -25.42 -19.47
CA ALA A 177 4.84 -26.47 -20.32
C ALA A 177 3.38 -26.81 -19.98
N VAL A 178 2.52 -25.80 -19.94
CA VAL A 178 1.07 -26.01 -19.74
C VAL A 178 0.38 -26.36 -21.05
N ARG A 179 -0.66 -27.18 -20.97
CA ARG A 179 -1.48 -27.60 -22.11
C ARG A 179 -2.96 -27.31 -21.86
N PRO A 180 -3.75 -26.95 -22.88
CA PRO A 180 -5.17 -26.73 -22.72
C PRO A 180 -5.86 -28.03 -22.29
N VAL A 181 -6.66 -27.97 -21.24
CA VAL A 181 -7.46 -29.09 -20.70
C VAL A 181 -8.95 -28.90 -20.88
N ASP A 182 -9.41 -27.63 -20.95
CA ASP A 182 -10.82 -27.28 -21.10
C ASP A 182 -10.96 -25.90 -21.75
N SER A 183 -12.07 -25.69 -22.46
CA SER A 183 -12.43 -24.40 -23.06
C SER A 183 -13.92 -24.17 -22.95
N ILE A 184 -14.32 -23.06 -22.35
CA ILE A 184 -15.72 -22.65 -22.20
C ILE A 184 -15.97 -21.36 -23.02
N PRO A 185 -17.11 -21.28 -23.75
CA PRO A 185 -17.49 -20.02 -24.39
C PRO A 185 -17.66 -18.91 -23.33
N ASN A 186 -17.23 -17.71 -23.69
CA ASN A 186 -17.47 -16.51 -22.88
C ASN A 186 -18.74 -15.79 -23.40
N PRO A 187 -19.87 -15.89 -22.71
CA PRO A 187 -21.12 -15.27 -23.16
C PRO A 187 -21.14 -13.75 -22.98
N LEU A 188 -20.16 -13.17 -22.26
CA LEU A 188 -20.12 -11.73 -21.99
C LEU A 188 -19.66 -10.93 -23.21
N GLY A 189 -18.95 -11.56 -24.17
CA GLY A 189 -18.42 -10.90 -25.37
C GLY A 189 -17.30 -9.88 -25.08
N VAL A 190 -16.82 -9.83 -23.86
CA VAL A 190 -15.71 -8.98 -23.38
C VAL A 190 -14.82 -9.78 -22.44
N VAL A 191 -13.56 -9.38 -22.32
CA VAL A 191 -12.65 -10.03 -21.36
C VAL A 191 -13.15 -9.74 -19.94
N PRO A 192 -13.39 -10.78 -19.09
CA PRO A 192 -13.97 -10.59 -17.75
C PRO A 192 -12.91 -10.18 -16.71
N VAL A 193 -11.93 -9.39 -17.11
CA VAL A 193 -10.81 -8.93 -16.29
C VAL A 193 -10.69 -7.42 -16.41
N VAL A 194 -10.60 -6.75 -15.27
CA VAL A 194 -10.35 -5.31 -15.17
C VAL A 194 -9.04 -5.09 -14.45
N GLU A 195 -8.28 -4.13 -14.90
CA GLU A 195 -6.98 -3.77 -14.35
C GLU A 195 -7.07 -2.43 -13.61
N LEU A 196 -6.65 -2.41 -12.35
CA LEU A 196 -6.43 -1.21 -11.58
C LEU A 196 -4.97 -0.79 -11.77
N ILE A 197 -4.72 0.23 -12.58
CA ILE A 197 -3.36 0.66 -12.91
C ILE A 197 -3.01 1.94 -12.15
N ASN A 198 -1.90 1.95 -11.42
CA ASN A 198 -1.28 3.14 -10.86
C ASN A 198 -0.49 3.89 -11.94
N LYS A 199 -1.22 4.58 -12.82
CA LYS A 199 -0.68 5.20 -14.01
C LYS A 199 -0.15 6.59 -13.73
N ARG A 200 1.13 6.81 -13.97
CA ARG A 200 1.78 8.12 -13.78
C ARG A 200 1.89 8.94 -15.06
N ARG A 201 2.02 8.29 -16.21
CA ARG A 201 2.22 8.92 -17.52
C ARG A 201 1.38 8.25 -18.60
N LEU A 202 1.18 8.94 -19.74
CA LEU A 202 0.32 8.46 -20.82
C LEU A 202 0.76 7.13 -21.43
N LEU A 203 2.06 6.91 -21.58
CA LEU A 203 2.61 5.69 -22.18
C LEU A 203 2.95 4.61 -21.15
N ASP A 204 2.62 4.83 -19.91
CA ASP A 204 2.77 3.87 -18.83
C ASP A 204 1.57 2.91 -18.88
N LEU A 205 1.75 1.77 -19.55
CA LEU A 205 0.69 0.77 -19.73
C LEU A 205 0.61 -0.23 -18.58
N ASP A 206 1.72 -0.45 -17.88
CA ASP A 206 1.82 -1.47 -16.82
C ASP A 206 1.74 -0.86 -15.41
N GLY A 207 1.74 0.48 -15.32
CA GLY A 207 1.75 1.21 -14.06
C GLY A 207 3.11 1.17 -13.38
N ASP A 208 3.25 1.97 -12.34
CA ASP A 208 4.50 2.10 -11.58
C ASP A 208 4.21 2.10 -10.07
N SER A 209 5.12 1.54 -9.28
CA SER A 209 4.97 1.51 -7.83
C SER A 209 4.92 2.92 -7.24
N GLU A 210 4.01 3.16 -6.30
CA GLU A 210 3.83 4.46 -5.65
C GLU A 210 5.08 4.90 -4.89
N PHE A 211 5.86 3.94 -4.40
CA PHE A 211 7.10 4.22 -3.66
C PHE A 211 8.38 4.11 -4.51
N ALA A 212 8.30 3.91 -5.84
CA ALA A 212 9.49 3.74 -6.68
C ALA A 212 10.50 4.88 -6.51
N ASP A 213 10.02 6.12 -6.44
CA ASP A 213 10.89 7.32 -6.33
C ASP A 213 11.60 7.45 -4.98
N ILE A 214 11.08 6.82 -3.93
CA ILE A 214 11.70 6.88 -2.60
C ILE A 214 12.61 5.70 -2.29
N VAL A 215 12.63 4.64 -3.11
CA VAL A 215 13.48 3.46 -2.91
C VAL A 215 14.95 3.81 -2.68
N PRO A 216 15.61 4.64 -3.50
CA PRO A 216 17.01 4.98 -3.26
C PRO A 216 17.27 5.74 -1.95
N LEU A 217 16.28 6.53 -1.50
CA LEU A 217 16.36 7.26 -0.23
C LEU A 217 16.16 6.33 0.96
N VAL A 218 15.28 5.34 0.84
CA VAL A 218 15.07 4.29 1.85
C VAL A 218 16.34 3.47 2.01
N ASP A 219 17.02 3.12 0.93
CA ASP A 219 18.29 2.41 0.95
C ASP A 219 19.38 3.23 1.66
N ALA A 220 19.49 4.52 1.33
CA ALA A 220 20.44 5.40 1.97
C ALA A 220 20.15 5.57 3.47
N LEU A 221 18.88 5.69 3.85
CA LEU A 221 18.43 5.78 5.23
C LEU A 221 18.79 4.52 6.02
N ASN A 222 18.44 3.34 5.49
CA ASN A 222 18.72 2.07 6.11
C ASN A 222 20.22 1.82 6.29
N LYS A 223 21.04 2.25 5.31
CA LYS A 223 22.50 2.22 5.43
C LYS A 223 23.00 3.09 6.59
N ILE A 224 22.57 4.34 6.66
CA ILE A 224 22.99 5.28 7.70
C ILE A 224 22.59 4.77 9.09
N MET A 225 21.36 4.24 9.21
CA MET A 225 20.89 3.65 10.48
C MET A 225 21.73 2.43 10.86
N SER A 226 22.08 1.58 9.89
CA SER A 226 22.95 0.42 10.12
C SER A 226 24.36 0.85 10.54
N ASP A 227 24.94 1.84 9.88
CA ASP A 227 26.25 2.39 10.23
C ASP A 227 26.24 3.00 11.66
N ALA A 228 25.19 3.72 12.00
CA ALA A 228 25.02 4.28 13.35
C ALA A 228 24.93 3.18 14.42
N MET A 229 24.22 2.08 14.16
CA MET A 229 24.14 0.93 15.06
C MET A 229 25.48 0.24 15.22
N VAL A 230 26.21 0.00 14.13
CA VAL A 230 27.57 -0.56 14.16
C VAL A 230 28.51 0.36 14.93
N THR A 231 28.49 1.66 14.63
CA THR A 231 29.30 2.65 15.34
C THR A 231 28.98 2.68 16.83
N SER A 232 27.68 2.63 17.19
CA SER A 232 27.25 2.56 18.57
C SER A 232 27.81 1.33 19.29
N GLU A 233 27.78 0.13 18.68
CA GLU A 233 28.29 -1.10 19.27
C GLU A 233 29.82 -1.02 19.52
N TYR A 234 30.57 -0.51 18.54
CA TYR A 234 32.03 -0.42 18.68
C TYR A 234 32.51 0.71 19.60
N PHE A 235 31.77 1.83 19.67
CA PHE A 235 32.19 3.02 20.41
C PHE A 235 31.40 3.26 21.71
N ALA A 236 30.36 2.51 21.98
CA ALA A 236 29.66 2.53 23.29
C ALA A 236 30.60 2.09 24.44
N ARG A 237 31.65 1.35 24.10
CA ARG A 237 32.70 0.95 25.02
C ARG A 237 34.04 1.50 24.53
N PRO A 238 34.44 2.75 24.90
CA PRO A 238 35.65 3.36 24.41
C PRO A 238 36.84 2.45 24.72
N ARG A 239 37.63 2.12 23.70
CA ARG A 239 38.86 1.35 23.88
C ARG A 239 39.83 2.16 24.69
N ARG A 240 40.39 1.54 25.71
CA ARG A 240 41.45 2.12 26.57
C ARG A 240 42.78 1.77 25.94
N TRP A 241 43.74 2.66 26.08
CA TRP A 241 45.10 2.43 25.66
C TRP A 241 46.06 2.73 26.84
N VAL A 242 47.18 2.06 26.83
CA VAL A 242 48.27 2.28 27.80
C VAL A 242 49.57 2.36 27.03
N THR A 243 50.45 3.26 27.47
CA THR A 243 51.83 3.38 26.95
C THR A 243 52.81 3.41 28.13
N GLY A 244 54.03 2.95 27.91
CA GLY A 244 55.04 2.90 28.96
C GLY A 244 55.00 1.66 29.82
N LEU A 245 54.23 0.62 29.46
CA LEU A 245 54.18 -0.67 30.13
C LEU A 245 55.15 -1.65 29.43
N GLU A 246 55.93 -2.40 30.18
CA GLU A 246 56.63 -3.57 29.64
C GLU A 246 55.62 -4.60 29.20
N VAL A 247 55.76 -5.11 27.98
CA VAL A 247 54.92 -6.18 27.48
C VAL A 247 55.30 -7.47 28.19
N MET A 248 54.38 -7.98 29.03
CA MET A 248 54.54 -9.32 29.64
C MET A 248 54.26 -10.36 28.55
N GLU A 249 55.13 -11.33 28.41
CA GLU A 249 54.99 -12.45 27.50
C GLU A 249 54.69 -13.72 28.31
N ASP A 250 53.93 -14.64 27.74
CA ASP A 250 53.75 -15.98 28.26
C ASP A 250 54.97 -16.87 27.99
N ASP A 251 54.97 -18.10 28.51
CA ASP A 251 56.06 -19.06 28.30
C ASP A 251 56.28 -19.42 26.84
N ASP A 252 55.36 -19.09 25.93
CA ASP A 252 55.41 -19.31 24.49
C ASP A 252 55.77 -18.05 23.72
N GLY A 253 56.02 -16.92 24.40
CA GLY A 253 56.43 -15.64 23.79
C GLY A 253 55.29 -14.81 23.23
N ASN A 254 54.04 -15.10 23.61
CA ASN A 254 52.87 -14.29 23.18
C ASN A 254 52.64 -13.15 24.19
N PRO A 255 52.28 -11.94 23.72
CA PRO A 255 52.00 -10.85 24.65
C PRO A 255 50.78 -11.10 25.49
N ILE A 256 50.93 -11.09 26.84
CA ILE A 256 49.83 -11.19 27.79
C ILE A 256 49.23 -9.79 28.00
N ASN A 257 47.91 -9.66 27.86
CA ASN A 257 47.25 -8.45 28.30
C ASN A 257 47.04 -8.48 29.84
N PRO A 258 47.76 -7.64 30.61
CA PRO A 258 47.67 -7.66 32.07
C PRO A 258 46.37 -7.09 32.59
N PHE A 259 45.53 -6.52 31.73
CA PHE A 259 44.30 -5.87 32.10
C PHE A 259 43.09 -6.68 31.65
N THR A 260 42.22 -6.98 32.61
CA THR A 260 40.95 -7.65 32.34
C THR A 260 39.96 -6.65 31.72
N ASP A 261 39.22 -7.03 30.68
CA ASP A 261 38.20 -6.23 30.01
C ASP A 261 36.92 -6.03 30.87
N SER A 262 37.09 -5.81 32.18
CA SER A 262 35.96 -5.53 33.07
C SER A 262 35.72 -4.02 33.16
N PRO A 263 34.52 -3.52 32.88
CA PRO A 263 34.20 -2.08 32.97
C PRO A 263 34.35 -1.52 34.40
N SER A 264 34.33 -2.38 35.41
CA SER A 264 34.35 -2.02 36.85
C SER A 264 35.76 -1.98 37.45
N ARG A 265 36.80 -2.36 36.71
CA ARG A 265 38.17 -2.37 37.25
C ARG A 265 38.96 -1.16 36.80
N VAL A 266 39.65 -0.52 37.75
CA VAL A 266 40.63 0.53 37.50
C VAL A 266 41.95 -0.12 37.13
N TRP A 267 42.56 0.30 36.02
CA TRP A 267 43.91 -0.12 35.67
C TRP A 267 44.94 0.61 36.53
N GLN A 268 45.90 -0.11 37.07
CA GLN A 268 46.93 0.42 37.93
C GLN A 268 48.31 0.01 37.37
N SER A 269 49.31 0.87 37.49
CA SER A 269 50.72 0.62 37.18
C SER A 269 51.58 1.22 38.28
N GLU A 270 52.66 0.56 38.61
CA GLU A 270 53.65 1.05 39.58
C GLU A 270 54.69 1.93 38.87
N ASP A 271 54.77 1.89 37.53
CA ASP A 271 55.70 2.70 36.73
C ASP A 271 55.15 4.12 36.56
N PRO A 272 55.88 5.16 37.03
CA PRO A 272 55.47 6.55 36.91
C PRO A 272 55.42 7.09 35.47
N ASP A 273 56.05 6.43 34.49
CA ASP A 273 56.03 6.82 33.10
C ASP A 273 54.85 6.24 32.31
N THR A 274 54.06 5.35 32.95
CA THR A 274 52.90 4.79 32.36
C THR A 274 51.78 5.83 32.15
N LYS A 275 51.27 5.94 30.94
CA LYS A 275 50.14 6.82 30.59
C LYS A 275 48.93 5.99 30.17
N PHE A 276 47.83 6.26 30.82
CA PHE A 276 46.53 5.67 30.48
C PHE A 276 45.66 6.67 29.74
N GLY A 277 44.92 6.21 28.76
CA GLY A 277 43.96 7.02 28.08
C GLY A 277 42.85 6.18 27.46
N GLN A 278 41.89 6.85 26.95
CA GLN A 278 40.82 6.23 26.19
C GLN A 278 40.64 6.97 24.89
N PHE A 279 40.26 6.26 23.81
CA PHE A 279 39.86 6.91 22.58
C PHE A 279 38.58 7.69 22.80
N ALA A 280 38.42 8.81 22.10
CA ALA A 280 37.19 9.59 22.14
C ALA A 280 36.01 8.72 21.69
N SER A 281 34.87 8.86 22.36
CA SER A 281 33.62 8.26 21.89
C SER A 281 33.24 8.86 20.54
N ALA A 282 32.64 8.07 19.66
CA ALA A 282 32.13 8.60 18.40
C ALA A 282 30.96 9.57 18.67
N ASP A 283 30.95 10.67 17.92
CA ASP A 283 29.81 11.57 17.90
C ASP A 283 28.73 11.02 16.94
N LEU A 284 27.61 10.56 17.52
CA LEU A 284 26.48 10.04 16.79
C LEU A 284 25.51 11.14 16.30
N SER A 285 25.74 12.41 16.67
CA SER A 285 24.86 13.52 16.31
C SER A 285 24.78 13.76 14.80
N SER A 286 25.90 13.53 14.09
CA SER A 286 25.96 13.63 12.64
C SER A 286 25.02 12.63 11.92
N TYR A 287 24.89 11.40 12.46
CA TYR A 287 23.96 10.40 11.92
C TYR A 287 22.51 10.84 12.10
N SER A 288 22.16 11.42 13.27
CA SER A 288 20.83 11.95 13.53
C SER A 288 20.46 13.06 12.53
N THR A 289 21.35 14.01 12.30
CA THR A 289 21.13 15.09 11.33
C THR A 289 20.94 14.57 9.90
N LEU A 290 21.74 13.60 9.49
CA LEU A 290 21.67 13.03 8.13
C LEU A 290 20.38 12.21 7.95
N THR A 291 20.01 11.41 8.98
CA THR A 291 18.73 10.68 9.02
C THR A 291 17.56 11.64 8.88
N ALA A 292 17.51 12.73 9.65
CA ALA A 292 16.45 13.73 9.56
C ALA A 292 16.37 14.35 8.17
N THR A 293 17.52 14.69 7.55
CA THR A 293 17.57 15.26 6.20
C THR A 293 16.97 14.30 5.16
N ILE A 294 17.37 13.02 5.18
CA ILE A 294 16.83 12.03 4.23
C ILE A 294 15.34 11.80 4.48
N THR A 295 14.91 11.71 5.73
CA THR A 295 13.49 11.56 6.07
C THR A 295 12.66 12.74 5.56
N GLN A 296 13.17 13.98 5.64
CA GLN A 296 12.53 15.15 5.05
C GLN A 296 12.41 15.05 3.52
N GLN A 297 13.45 14.56 2.83
CA GLN A 297 13.41 14.35 1.39
C GLN A 297 12.37 13.26 1.01
N ILE A 298 12.31 12.17 1.77
CA ILE A 298 11.27 11.13 1.60
C ILE A 298 9.88 11.78 1.71
N GLY A 299 9.63 12.59 2.75
CA GLY A 299 8.37 13.30 2.91
C GLY A 299 8.03 14.23 1.76
N ALA A 300 9.02 14.99 1.28
CA ALA A 300 8.83 15.93 0.17
C ALA A 300 8.46 15.23 -1.14
N ILE A 301 9.09 14.08 -1.45
CA ILE A 301 8.84 13.31 -2.68
C ILE A 301 7.54 12.52 -2.57
N SER A 302 7.32 11.83 -1.44
CA SER A 302 6.14 11.01 -1.23
C SER A 302 4.86 11.81 -0.97
N GLY A 303 4.98 13.09 -0.57
CA GLY A 303 3.85 13.91 -0.14
C GLY A 303 3.29 13.52 1.23
N LEU A 304 4.01 12.68 1.98
CA LEU A 304 3.62 12.31 3.35
C LEU A 304 3.77 13.51 4.29
N PRO A 305 2.78 13.76 5.16
CA PRO A 305 2.87 14.81 6.16
C PRO A 305 4.03 14.59 7.15
N PRO A 306 4.69 15.64 7.65
CA PRO A 306 5.82 15.51 8.58
C PRO A 306 5.52 14.68 9.84
N HIS A 307 4.30 14.75 10.35
CA HIS A 307 3.90 14.01 11.55
C HIS A 307 3.83 12.47 11.31
N TYR A 308 3.62 12.00 10.07
CA TYR A 308 3.70 10.57 9.73
C TYR A 308 5.15 10.06 9.76
N LEU A 309 6.10 10.96 9.55
CA LEU A 309 7.53 10.67 9.51
C LEU A 309 8.23 10.89 10.87
N GLY A 310 7.47 11.22 11.93
CA GLY A 310 8.03 11.54 13.24
C GLY A 310 8.78 12.88 13.28
N LEU A 311 8.60 13.75 12.29
CA LEU A 311 9.24 15.07 12.20
C LEU A 311 8.35 16.14 12.85
N ASN A 312 7.91 15.91 14.07
CA ASN A 312 7.11 16.88 14.83
C ASN A 312 8.04 17.86 15.56
N GLY A 313 7.66 19.14 15.58
CA GLY A 313 8.27 20.12 16.48
C GLY A 313 7.86 19.87 17.94
N ASP A 314 8.49 20.60 18.86
CA ASP A 314 8.29 20.46 20.31
C ASP A 314 6.84 20.82 20.78
N GLN A 315 6.04 21.43 19.92
CA GLN A 315 4.64 21.75 20.21
C GLN A 315 3.68 20.95 19.33
N PRO A 316 2.56 20.44 19.90
CA PRO A 316 1.55 19.75 19.11
C PRO A 316 0.93 20.72 18.08
N PRO A 317 0.86 20.33 16.80
CA PRO A 317 0.29 21.16 15.76
C PRO A 317 -1.23 21.36 15.97
N SER A 318 -1.77 22.50 15.56
CA SER A 318 -3.22 22.73 15.56
C SER A 318 -3.91 21.83 14.51
N ALA A 319 -5.21 21.59 14.69
CA ALA A 319 -5.99 20.80 13.73
C ALA A 319 -5.93 21.38 12.31
N ASP A 320 -5.88 22.70 12.15
CA ASP A 320 -5.78 23.35 10.84
C ASP A 320 -4.37 23.20 10.24
N SER A 321 -3.32 23.21 11.08
CA SER A 321 -1.95 22.95 10.64
C SER A 321 -1.79 21.51 10.14
N ILE A 322 -2.39 20.53 10.84
CA ILE A 322 -2.40 19.14 10.43
C ILE A 322 -3.07 18.97 9.05
N ARG A 323 -4.25 19.57 8.86
CA ARG A 323 -4.95 19.53 7.56
C ARG A 323 -4.16 20.17 6.44
N SER A 324 -3.54 21.32 6.71
CA SER A 324 -2.69 21.98 5.71
C SER A 324 -1.50 21.10 5.32
N ALA A 325 -0.93 20.37 6.27
CA ALA A 325 0.16 19.44 6.03
C ALA A 325 -0.31 18.19 5.25
N GLU A 326 -1.57 17.75 5.41
CA GLU A 326 -2.15 16.62 4.69
C GLU A 326 -2.63 16.95 3.26
N ALA A 327 -2.68 18.21 2.85
CA ALA A 327 -3.24 18.62 1.57
C ALA A 327 -2.60 17.92 0.35
N SER A 328 -1.28 17.67 0.38
CA SER A 328 -0.58 16.94 -0.67
C SER A 328 -1.00 15.48 -0.76
N LEU A 329 -1.11 14.80 0.39
CA LEU A 329 -1.58 13.41 0.47
C LEU A 329 -3.04 13.30 0.01
N VAL A 330 -3.91 14.20 0.43
CA VAL A 330 -5.32 14.24 0.02
C VAL A 330 -5.45 14.44 -1.50
N ALA A 331 -4.70 15.39 -2.08
CA ALA A 331 -4.70 15.60 -3.53
C ALA A 331 -4.26 14.35 -4.30
N ARG A 332 -3.27 13.62 -3.79
CA ARG A 332 -2.80 12.34 -4.35
C ARG A 332 -3.88 11.27 -4.27
N CYS A 333 -4.53 11.11 -3.11
CA CYS A 333 -5.64 10.17 -2.94
C CYS A 333 -6.82 10.48 -3.90
N ILE A 334 -7.19 11.74 -4.09
CA ILE A 334 -8.21 12.14 -5.08
C ILE A 334 -7.78 11.76 -6.50
N GLY A 335 -6.48 11.89 -6.81
CA GLY A 335 -5.94 11.41 -8.10
C GLY A 335 -6.17 9.90 -8.30
N HIS A 336 -5.86 9.10 -7.28
CA HIS A 336 -6.08 7.64 -7.30
C HIS A 336 -7.57 7.28 -7.33
N GLN A 337 -8.43 7.99 -6.59
CA GLN A 337 -9.89 7.79 -6.66
C GLN A 337 -10.43 7.97 -8.08
N ARG A 338 -9.90 8.93 -8.85
CA ARG A 338 -10.29 9.11 -10.26
C ARG A 338 -9.82 7.95 -11.14
N THR A 339 -8.57 7.53 -11.00
CA THR A 339 -7.99 6.46 -11.82
C THR A 339 -8.61 5.11 -11.51
N PHE A 340 -8.64 4.72 -10.24
CA PHE A 340 -9.22 3.45 -9.80
C PHE A 340 -10.76 3.46 -9.90
N GLY A 341 -11.38 4.63 -9.77
CA GLY A 341 -12.83 4.79 -9.97
C GLY A 341 -13.28 4.39 -11.36
N ALA A 342 -12.50 4.72 -12.40
CA ALA A 342 -12.79 4.27 -13.75
C ALA A 342 -12.70 2.73 -13.89
N ALA A 343 -11.73 2.09 -13.22
CA ALA A 343 -11.61 0.63 -13.21
C ALA A 343 -12.78 -0.02 -12.43
N TRP A 344 -13.12 0.49 -11.26
CA TRP A 344 -14.27 -0.03 -10.49
C TRP A 344 -15.60 0.17 -11.22
N ALA A 345 -15.76 1.25 -11.98
CA ALA A 345 -16.93 1.42 -12.85
C ALA A 345 -17.00 0.33 -13.94
N GLN A 346 -15.87 -0.12 -14.50
CA GLN A 346 -15.84 -1.26 -15.42
C GLN A 346 -16.18 -2.58 -14.70
N VAL A 347 -15.73 -2.77 -13.47
CA VAL A 347 -16.13 -3.92 -12.63
C VAL A 347 -17.65 -3.92 -12.42
N ALA A 348 -18.25 -2.77 -12.12
CA ALA A 348 -19.71 -2.63 -11.99
C ALA A 348 -20.44 -2.98 -13.29
N GLN A 349 -19.90 -2.58 -14.45
CA GLN A 349 -20.44 -2.97 -15.75
C GLN A 349 -20.39 -4.49 -15.97
N LEU A 350 -19.27 -5.15 -15.63
CA LEU A 350 -19.15 -6.60 -15.74
C LEU A 350 -20.11 -7.33 -14.79
N ILE A 351 -20.26 -6.85 -13.55
CA ILE A 351 -21.26 -7.38 -12.60
C ILE A 351 -22.68 -7.28 -13.20
N SER A 352 -23.00 -6.15 -13.81
CA SER A 352 -24.28 -5.94 -14.47
C SER A 352 -24.50 -6.90 -15.66
N LEU A 353 -23.47 -7.11 -16.50
CA LEU A 353 -23.48 -8.09 -17.58
C LEU A 353 -23.72 -9.52 -17.08
N VAL A 354 -23.00 -9.96 -16.08
CA VAL A 354 -23.14 -11.28 -15.47
C VAL A 354 -24.54 -11.46 -14.87
N SER A 355 -25.13 -10.38 -14.34
CA SER A 355 -26.51 -10.38 -13.81
C SER A 355 -27.59 -10.45 -14.90
N GLY A 356 -27.21 -10.49 -16.19
CA GLY A 356 -28.12 -10.66 -17.31
C GLY A 356 -28.66 -9.37 -17.93
N ASN A 357 -28.10 -8.21 -17.58
CA ASN A 357 -28.50 -6.95 -18.20
C ASN A 357 -27.91 -6.84 -19.62
N VAL A 358 -28.75 -6.82 -20.62
CA VAL A 358 -28.36 -6.74 -22.04
C VAL A 358 -27.85 -5.33 -22.41
N GLN A 359 -28.44 -4.29 -21.79
CA GLN A 359 -27.98 -2.91 -21.92
C GLN A 359 -27.29 -2.51 -20.63
N VAL A 360 -25.97 -2.39 -20.67
CA VAL A 360 -25.16 -2.04 -19.52
C VAL A 360 -24.99 -0.53 -19.48
N PRO A 361 -25.50 0.12 -18.42
CA PRO A 361 -25.31 1.55 -18.26
C PRO A 361 -23.84 1.89 -17.92
N SER A 362 -23.50 3.14 -18.11
CA SER A 362 -22.24 3.67 -17.59
C SER A 362 -22.41 4.03 -16.13
N TYR A 363 -21.45 3.61 -15.30
CA TYR A 363 -21.46 3.83 -13.86
C TYR A 363 -20.41 4.84 -13.44
N GLU A 364 -20.72 5.55 -12.36
CA GLU A 364 -19.81 6.37 -11.59
C GLU A 364 -19.51 5.66 -10.25
N THR A 365 -18.24 5.57 -9.90
CA THR A 365 -17.82 5.05 -8.59
C THR A 365 -17.84 6.18 -7.57
N LEU A 366 -18.53 5.97 -6.47
CA LEU A 366 -18.61 6.91 -5.36
C LEU A 366 -17.57 6.54 -4.31
N TRP A 367 -16.91 7.56 -3.78
CA TRP A 367 -15.83 7.41 -2.81
C TRP A 367 -16.13 8.15 -1.52
N ALA A 368 -15.64 7.62 -0.41
CA ALA A 368 -15.55 8.40 0.83
C ALA A 368 -14.58 9.58 0.63
N SER A 369 -14.79 10.64 1.40
CA SER A 369 -13.88 11.79 1.38
C SER A 369 -12.47 11.37 1.78
N ALA A 370 -11.47 11.73 0.96
CA ALA A 370 -10.07 11.50 1.30
C ALA A 370 -9.56 12.39 2.44
N GLU A 371 -10.31 13.44 2.81
CA GLU A 371 -9.96 14.34 3.91
C GLU A 371 -10.27 13.70 5.27
N THR A 372 -9.39 13.88 6.23
CA THR A 372 -9.63 13.49 7.63
C THR A 372 -10.52 14.56 8.29
N ARG A 373 -11.79 14.21 8.51
CA ARG A 373 -12.76 15.10 9.21
C ARG A 373 -13.10 14.51 10.57
N THR A 374 -13.20 15.35 11.59
CA THR A 374 -13.77 14.92 12.86
C THR A 374 -15.28 14.67 12.69
N PRO A 375 -15.90 13.77 13.48
CA PRO A 375 -17.36 13.53 13.41
C PRO A 375 -18.20 14.83 13.53
N ALA A 376 -17.75 15.77 14.36
CA ALA A 376 -18.43 17.07 14.51
C ALA A 376 -18.37 17.91 13.23
N GLN A 377 -17.22 17.92 12.54
CA GLN A 377 -17.06 18.66 11.28
C GLN A 377 -17.82 18.00 10.13
N ALA A 378 -17.84 16.67 10.09
CA ALA A 378 -18.63 15.93 9.11
C ALA A 378 -20.14 16.22 9.29
N ALA A 379 -20.62 16.23 10.54
CA ALA A 379 -22.01 16.57 10.86
C ALA A 379 -22.35 18.02 10.51
N ASP A 380 -21.47 18.98 10.81
CA ASP A 380 -21.66 20.39 10.45
C ASP A 380 -21.67 20.60 8.92
N ALA A 381 -20.77 19.95 8.20
CA ALA A 381 -20.75 19.97 6.73
C ALA A 381 -22.04 19.38 6.14
N ALA A 382 -22.50 18.23 6.63
CA ALA A 382 -23.75 17.60 6.22
C ALA A 382 -24.96 18.52 6.45
N ALA A 383 -25.05 19.13 7.65
CA ALA A 383 -26.13 20.05 7.98
C ALA A 383 -26.15 21.26 7.03
N LYS A 384 -24.98 21.81 6.70
CA LYS A 384 -24.86 22.93 5.75
C LYS A 384 -25.26 22.53 4.34
N LEU A 385 -24.86 21.35 3.86
CA LEU A 385 -25.22 20.84 2.54
C LEU A 385 -26.75 20.65 2.43
N VAL A 386 -27.37 20.06 3.43
CA VAL A 386 -28.83 19.91 3.47
C VAL A 386 -29.51 21.28 3.53
N GLY A 387 -28.97 22.23 4.30
CA GLY A 387 -29.47 23.61 4.34
C GLY A 387 -29.38 24.36 3.00
N MET A 388 -28.46 23.98 2.12
CA MET A 388 -28.32 24.49 0.75
C MET A 388 -29.20 23.76 -0.27
N GLY A 389 -29.97 22.75 0.15
CA GLY A 389 -30.86 21.99 -0.74
C GLY A 389 -30.26 20.70 -1.31
N VAL A 390 -29.07 20.28 -0.85
CA VAL A 390 -28.51 18.98 -1.24
C VAL A 390 -29.36 17.88 -0.62
N PRO A 391 -29.72 16.80 -1.37
CA PRO A 391 -30.48 15.68 -0.81
C PRO A 391 -29.82 15.08 0.43
N LEU A 392 -30.63 14.72 1.43
CA LEU A 392 -30.13 14.12 2.67
C LEU A 392 -29.30 12.85 2.42
N THR A 393 -29.69 12.05 1.41
CA THR A 393 -28.96 10.85 0.99
C THR A 393 -27.52 11.15 0.61
N SER A 394 -27.31 12.20 -0.19
CA SER A 394 -25.97 12.65 -0.58
C SER A 394 -25.17 13.19 0.60
N ALA A 395 -25.81 13.92 1.52
CA ALA A 395 -25.14 14.43 2.72
C ALA A 395 -24.84 13.34 3.77
N LEU A 396 -25.56 12.21 3.74
CA LEU A 396 -25.26 11.03 4.55
C LEU A 396 -24.10 10.22 3.95
N SER A 397 -23.99 10.14 2.61
CA SER A 397 -22.89 9.46 1.91
C SER A 397 -21.59 10.29 2.02
N ASP A 398 -21.61 11.55 1.63
CA ASP A 398 -20.50 12.49 1.75
C ASP A 398 -21.01 13.78 2.41
N PRO A 399 -20.55 14.17 3.59
CA PRO A 399 -19.28 13.86 4.28
C PRO A 399 -19.38 12.84 5.43
N LEU A 400 -20.52 12.21 5.70
CA LEU A 400 -20.69 11.35 6.87
C LEU A 400 -20.21 9.89 6.63
N GLY A 401 -20.01 9.48 5.38
CA GLY A 401 -19.44 8.18 5.03
C GLY A 401 -20.37 6.97 5.26
N TYR A 402 -21.71 7.18 5.34
CA TYR A 402 -22.66 6.07 5.46
C TYR A 402 -22.71 5.26 4.17
N SER A 403 -22.71 3.93 4.30
CA SER A 403 -22.91 3.03 3.17
C SER A 403 -24.36 3.09 2.63
N PRO A 404 -24.58 2.70 1.37
CA PRO A 404 -25.94 2.68 0.79
C PRO A 404 -26.93 1.86 1.59
N SER A 405 -26.51 0.73 2.17
CA SER A 405 -27.32 -0.11 3.04
C SER A 405 -27.71 0.61 4.33
N GLN A 406 -26.77 1.33 4.96
CA GLN A 406 -27.06 2.15 6.14
C GLN A 406 -28.00 3.31 5.82
N ILE A 407 -27.82 3.96 4.67
CA ILE A 407 -28.72 5.04 4.23
C ILE A 407 -30.14 4.54 4.00
N GLN A 408 -30.31 3.37 3.36
CA GLN A 408 -31.61 2.75 3.18
C GLN A 408 -32.27 2.41 4.53
N GLN A 409 -31.50 1.87 5.47
CA GLN A 409 -32.00 1.57 6.81
C GLN A 409 -32.45 2.84 7.55
N ILE A 410 -31.65 3.92 7.51
CA ILE A 410 -32.01 5.23 8.09
C ILE A 410 -33.28 5.77 7.47
N GLN A 411 -33.43 5.68 6.14
CA GLN A 411 -34.65 6.12 5.46
C GLN A 411 -35.89 5.27 5.84
N ALA A 412 -35.70 3.95 5.97
CA ALA A 412 -36.78 3.08 6.40
C ALA A 412 -37.24 3.41 7.82
N ILE A 413 -36.33 3.64 8.75
CA ILE A 413 -36.63 4.05 10.13
C ILE A 413 -37.35 5.42 10.12
N LYS A 414 -36.85 6.40 9.37
CA LYS A 414 -37.47 7.73 9.29
C LYS A 414 -38.92 7.70 8.75
N LYS A 415 -39.22 6.76 7.85
CA LYS A 415 -40.61 6.59 7.36
C LYS A 415 -41.54 6.02 8.42
N THR A 416 -41.04 5.31 9.42
CA THR A 416 -41.82 4.69 10.51
C THR A 416 -41.87 5.57 11.75
N GLU A 417 -41.02 6.59 11.88
CA GLU A 417 -41.06 7.53 12.99
C GLU A 417 -42.28 8.47 12.86
N PRO A 418 -43.05 8.68 13.94
CA PRO A 418 -44.11 9.68 13.94
C PRO A 418 -43.51 11.07 13.75
N ALA A 419 -44.17 11.91 12.96
CA ALA A 419 -43.72 13.28 12.72
C ALA A 419 -43.42 14.00 14.05
N PRO A 420 -42.30 14.74 14.18
CA PRO A 420 -41.96 15.46 15.40
C PRO A 420 -43.13 16.38 15.78
N VAL A 421 -43.66 16.21 16.98
CA VAL A 421 -44.68 17.12 17.50
C VAL A 421 -44.08 18.53 17.60
N PRO A 422 -44.68 19.55 16.97
CA PRO A 422 -44.13 20.88 17.06
C PRO A 422 -44.13 21.32 18.54
N VAL A 423 -42.91 21.60 19.05
CA VAL A 423 -42.78 22.21 20.39
C VAL A 423 -43.36 23.61 20.28
N THR A 424 -44.63 23.75 20.71
CA THR A 424 -45.21 25.07 20.95
C THR A 424 -44.40 25.73 22.08
N THR A 425 -43.51 26.62 21.73
CA THR A 425 -42.93 27.59 22.66
C THR A 425 -44.10 28.44 23.18
N GLY A 426 -44.59 28.05 24.37
CA GLY A 426 -45.58 28.83 25.07
C GLY A 426 -45.03 30.22 25.33
N GLY A 427 -45.58 31.21 24.63
CA GLY A 427 -45.33 32.60 24.93
C GLY A 427 -45.87 32.88 26.34
N ASN A 428 -44.98 33.14 27.26
CA ASN A 428 -45.33 33.81 28.51
C ASN A 428 -45.58 35.28 28.19
N SER A 429 -46.86 35.59 27.95
CA SER A 429 -47.35 36.93 28.12
C SER A 429 -47.66 37.09 29.62
N ASN A 430 -46.79 37.76 30.36
CA ASN A 430 -47.12 38.39 31.63
C ASN A 430 -46.81 39.86 31.54
N GLU A 431 -47.81 40.59 31.77
CA GLU A 431 -48.05 41.97 32.12
C GLU A 431 -46.88 42.80 32.67
#